data_9631d584fcb70a02f337dbd1b2a82579
#
_entry.id   9631d584fcb70a02f337dbd1b2a82579
#
_cell.length_a   1.000
_cell.length_b   1.000
_cell.length_c   1.000
_cell.angle_alpha   90.00
_cell.angle_beta   90.00
_cell.angle_gamma   90.00
#
_symmetry.space_group_name_H-M   'P 1'
#
loop_
_entity.id
_entity.type
_entity.pdbx_description
1 polymer ?
#
loop_
_entity_poly.entity_id
_entity_poly.type
_entity_poly.pdbx_seq_one_letter_code
_entity_poly.pdbx_strand_id
1 'polypeptide(L)'
;MRNRKLIVLFSILAFLTLLVVLSSVIFSVQDVYASCYNDENEAYDSAIASQEVNGISKGKSIFLLNEQKAIEMIEANYSDVKVINIERKFPNQIYINYVRIFPYVALETDDCVLYASNIGKILSKGDKQESYAHHIKLISSSPPSSVTPGETIYAENTTEYALVSGILGTIERLDLRNVMVDMFEFIDISYAEHEGTVPRVYMKTRTGTYFELQGGAANVDKKIRLAISIYLSDETKYMHGGTLIVNTSGTSAWFSSVNGYENVKKSA
;
A
#
# COMPACT_ATOMS: atom_id res chain seq x y z
N MET A 1 2.46 -72.59 7.69
CA MET A 1 2.02 -71.39 8.40
C MET A 1 2.83 -70.12 8.03
N ARG A 2 4.14 -70.16 7.80
CA ARG A 2 5.01 -69.01 7.51
C ARG A 2 4.62 -68.29 6.24
N ASN A 3 4.24 -68.96 5.17
CA ASN A 3 3.88 -68.34 3.89
C ASN A 3 2.53 -67.60 3.96
N ARG A 4 1.55 -68.04 4.75
CA ARG A 4 0.30 -67.32 4.90
C ARG A 4 0.49 -65.95 5.62
N LYS A 5 1.36 -65.88 6.62
CA LYS A 5 1.69 -64.64 7.33
C LYS A 5 2.40 -63.64 6.39
N LEU A 6 3.30 -64.15 5.53
CA LEU A 6 3.96 -63.33 4.54
C LEU A 6 3.00 -62.76 3.48
N ILE A 7 2.08 -63.59 2.98
CA ILE A 7 1.05 -63.13 2.02
C ILE A 7 0.19 -62.02 2.61
N VAL A 8 -0.27 -62.22 3.87
CA VAL A 8 -1.07 -61.18 4.55
C VAL A 8 -0.28 -59.90 4.75
N LEU A 9 0.99 -60.00 5.14
CA LEU A 9 1.88 -58.80 5.27
C LEU A 9 2.04 -58.05 3.97
N PHE A 10 2.32 -58.77 2.86
CA PHE A 10 2.44 -58.14 1.53
C PHE A 10 1.12 -57.53 1.04
N SER A 11 -0.02 -58.17 1.34
CA SER A 11 -1.33 -57.61 0.99
C SER A 11 -1.63 -56.33 1.74
N ILE A 12 -1.32 -56.25 3.05
CA ILE A 12 -1.44 -55.04 3.85
C ILE A 12 -0.51 -53.94 3.31
N LEU A 13 0.75 -54.27 3.03
CA LEU A 13 1.70 -53.32 2.49
C LEU A 13 1.25 -52.75 1.14
N ALA A 14 0.81 -53.65 0.23
CA ALA A 14 0.29 -53.26 -1.09
C ALA A 14 -0.95 -52.35 -0.95
N PHE A 15 -1.86 -52.66 -0.02
CA PHE A 15 -3.04 -51.85 0.24
C PHE A 15 -2.65 -50.45 0.81
N LEU A 16 -1.72 -50.41 1.75
CA LEU A 16 -1.21 -49.14 2.30
C LEU A 16 -0.53 -48.30 1.21
N THR A 17 0.28 -48.91 0.36
CA THR A 17 0.91 -48.24 -0.76
C THR A 17 -0.13 -47.67 -1.72
N LEU A 18 -1.15 -48.43 -2.05
CA LEU A 18 -2.25 -48.00 -2.89
C LEU A 18 -3.00 -46.81 -2.27
N LEU A 19 -3.28 -46.82 -0.96
CA LEU A 19 -3.87 -45.72 -0.25
C LEU A 19 -3.02 -44.45 -0.30
N VAL A 20 -1.70 -44.57 -0.12
CA VAL A 20 -0.78 -43.43 -0.22
C VAL A 20 -0.78 -42.86 -1.63
N VAL A 21 -0.73 -43.70 -2.67
CA VAL A 21 -0.78 -43.26 -4.07
C VAL A 21 -2.09 -42.58 -4.38
N LEU A 22 -3.22 -43.16 -4.00
CA LEU A 22 -4.55 -42.56 -4.20
C LEU A 22 -4.69 -41.23 -3.46
N SER A 23 -4.26 -41.16 -2.21
CA SER A 23 -4.29 -39.91 -1.45
C SER A 23 -3.38 -38.85 -2.06
N SER A 24 -2.21 -39.21 -2.58
CA SER A 24 -1.30 -38.25 -3.24
C SER A 24 -1.92 -37.65 -4.53
N VAL A 25 -2.74 -38.41 -5.24
CA VAL A 25 -3.44 -37.90 -6.43
C VAL A 25 -4.64 -37.03 -6.04
N ILE A 26 -5.47 -37.52 -5.09
CA ILE A 26 -6.69 -36.82 -4.67
C ILE A 26 -6.37 -35.47 -4.01
N PHE A 27 -5.33 -35.42 -3.18
CA PHE A 27 -4.93 -34.24 -2.46
C PHE A 27 -3.79 -33.46 -3.12
N SER A 28 -3.55 -33.69 -4.41
CA SER A 28 -2.64 -32.85 -5.20
C SER A 28 -3.37 -31.59 -5.66
N VAL A 29 -2.73 -30.44 -5.57
CA VAL A 29 -3.28 -29.18 -6.07
C VAL A 29 -3.59 -29.29 -7.57
N GLN A 30 -4.83 -29.15 -7.94
CA GLN A 30 -5.29 -29.18 -9.33
C GLN A 30 -5.66 -27.77 -9.81
N ASP A 31 -6.42 -27.05 -9.00
CA ASP A 31 -6.93 -25.75 -9.36
C ASP A 31 -6.49 -24.68 -8.34
N VAL A 32 -6.12 -23.53 -8.88
CA VAL A 32 -5.81 -22.34 -8.11
C VAL A 32 -6.70 -21.22 -8.61
N TYR A 33 -7.41 -20.59 -7.70
CA TYR A 33 -8.27 -19.46 -7.97
C TYR A 33 -7.73 -18.24 -7.24
N ALA A 34 -7.81 -17.06 -7.86
CA ALA A 34 -7.56 -15.80 -7.22
C ALA A 34 -8.84 -14.96 -7.27
N SER A 35 -9.08 -14.16 -6.23
CA SER A 35 -10.23 -13.27 -6.15
C SER A 35 -9.84 -11.97 -5.48
N CYS A 36 -10.09 -10.86 -6.17
CA CYS A 36 -9.86 -9.53 -5.65
C CYS A 36 -11.13 -8.99 -4.97
N TYR A 37 -11.01 -8.46 -3.75
CA TYR A 37 -12.15 -7.89 -3.03
C TYR A 37 -12.53 -6.48 -3.47
N ASN A 38 -11.63 -5.75 -4.11
CA ASN A 38 -11.84 -4.34 -4.46
C ASN A 38 -11.62 -4.01 -5.95
N ASP A 39 -11.42 -5.02 -6.78
CA ASP A 39 -11.28 -4.85 -8.23
C ASP A 39 -11.65 -6.18 -8.93
N GLU A 40 -12.56 -6.14 -9.88
CA GLU A 40 -13.04 -7.32 -10.62
C GLU A 40 -12.26 -7.51 -11.93
N ASN A 41 -10.95 -7.51 -11.89
CA ASN A 41 -10.12 -7.73 -13.08
C ASN A 41 -9.75 -9.20 -13.26
N GLU A 42 -10.57 -9.95 -14.00
CA GLU A 42 -10.37 -11.40 -14.24
C GLU A 42 -9.01 -11.75 -14.87
N ALA A 43 -8.46 -10.88 -15.72
CA ALA A 43 -7.16 -11.12 -16.34
C ALA A 43 -6.05 -11.06 -15.29
N TYR A 44 -6.18 -10.15 -14.31
CA TYR A 44 -5.26 -10.03 -13.19
C TYR A 44 -5.38 -11.21 -12.22
N ASP A 45 -6.60 -11.63 -11.94
CA ASP A 45 -6.88 -12.83 -11.14
C ASP A 45 -6.25 -14.08 -11.76
N SER A 46 -6.35 -14.23 -13.06
CA SER A 46 -5.73 -15.33 -13.81
C SER A 46 -4.21 -15.29 -13.71
N ALA A 47 -3.59 -14.09 -13.76
CA ALA A 47 -2.15 -13.93 -13.61
C ALA A 47 -1.69 -14.31 -12.20
N ILE A 48 -2.41 -13.88 -11.16
CA ILE A 48 -2.10 -14.22 -9.76
C ILE A 48 -2.32 -15.71 -9.49
N ALA A 49 -3.35 -16.32 -10.09
CA ALA A 49 -3.61 -17.74 -9.97
C ALA A 49 -2.61 -18.61 -10.76
N SER A 50 -1.82 -18.02 -11.68
CA SER A 50 -0.83 -18.76 -12.47
C SER A 50 0.29 -19.29 -11.59
N GLN A 51 0.67 -20.56 -11.83
CA GLN A 51 1.42 -21.35 -10.87
C GLN A 51 2.90 -21.10 -10.81
N GLU A 52 3.50 -20.73 -11.93
CA GLU A 52 4.95 -20.63 -12.06
C GLU A 52 5.53 -19.46 -11.26
N VAL A 53 4.68 -18.46 -10.98
CA VAL A 53 5.10 -17.22 -10.33
C VAL A 53 4.93 -17.26 -8.81
N ASN A 54 3.99 -18.07 -8.27
CA ASN A 54 3.50 -17.90 -6.90
C ASN A 54 3.94 -18.97 -5.89
N GLY A 55 4.89 -19.86 -6.25
CA GLY A 55 5.34 -20.93 -5.35
C GLY A 55 4.30 -22.01 -5.04
N ILE A 56 3.12 -21.90 -5.64
CA ILE A 56 2.04 -22.87 -5.58
C ILE A 56 2.18 -23.75 -6.82
N SER A 57 2.58 -25.03 -6.63
CA SER A 57 2.79 -25.94 -7.76
C SER A 57 1.64 -26.92 -7.88
N LYS A 58 0.99 -26.99 -9.07
CA LYS A 58 0.05 -28.09 -9.38
C LYS A 58 0.75 -29.43 -9.27
N GLY A 59 0.01 -30.44 -8.87
CA GLY A 59 0.53 -31.77 -8.67
C GLY A 59 1.26 -32.00 -7.36
N LYS A 60 1.57 -30.95 -6.58
CA LYS A 60 2.08 -31.11 -5.21
C LYS A 60 0.95 -31.27 -4.22
N SER A 61 1.24 -31.98 -3.13
CA SER A 61 0.26 -32.18 -2.06
C SER A 61 -0.19 -30.83 -1.47
N ILE A 62 -1.50 -30.65 -1.36
CA ILE A 62 -2.10 -29.46 -0.76
C ILE A 62 -1.67 -29.25 0.72
N PHE A 63 -1.29 -30.34 1.41
CA PHE A 63 -0.81 -30.28 2.79
C PHE A 63 0.61 -29.70 2.91
N LEU A 64 1.40 -29.75 1.84
CA LEU A 64 2.78 -29.24 1.83
C LEU A 64 2.88 -27.77 1.40
N LEU A 65 1.74 -27.11 1.16
CA LEU A 65 1.71 -25.70 0.86
C LEU A 65 2.22 -24.88 2.05
N ASN A 66 3.25 -24.08 1.82
CA ASN A 66 3.68 -23.05 2.75
C ASN A 66 2.98 -21.73 2.39
N GLU A 67 1.91 -21.41 3.10
CA GLU A 67 1.07 -20.23 2.84
C GLU A 67 1.88 -18.94 2.98
N GLN A 68 2.68 -18.82 4.02
CA GLN A 68 3.48 -17.61 4.26
C GLN A 68 4.45 -17.35 3.10
N LYS A 69 5.15 -18.40 2.64
CA LYS A 69 6.05 -18.28 1.50
C LYS A 69 5.32 -17.94 0.20
N ALA A 70 4.13 -18.49 0.01
CA ALA A 70 3.30 -18.16 -1.16
C ALA A 70 2.85 -16.70 -1.13
N ILE A 71 2.44 -16.19 0.04
CA ILE A 71 2.08 -14.77 0.23
C ILE A 71 3.28 -13.89 -0.12
N GLU A 72 4.44 -14.14 0.47
CA GLU A 72 5.67 -13.38 0.22
C GLU A 72 6.03 -13.35 -1.27
N MET A 73 5.91 -14.49 -1.96
CA MET A 73 6.19 -14.57 -3.40
C MET A 73 5.18 -13.80 -4.25
N ILE A 74 3.89 -13.84 -3.90
CA ILE A 74 2.86 -13.09 -4.61
C ILE A 74 3.10 -11.59 -4.43
N GLU A 75 3.28 -11.14 -3.18
CA GLU A 75 3.49 -9.72 -2.86
C GLU A 75 4.84 -9.17 -3.38
N ALA A 76 5.83 -10.03 -3.60
CA ALA A 76 7.09 -9.65 -4.25
C ALA A 76 6.95 -9.50 -5.76
N ASN A 77 6.13 -10.34 -6.40
CA ASN A 77 5.91 -10.31 -7.85
C ASN A 77 4.89 -9.24 -8.28
N TYR A 78 3.93 -8.94 -7.40
CA TYR A 78 2.87 -7.96 -7.63
C TYR A 78 2.91 -6.89 -6.52
N SER A 79 3.64 -5.83 -6.76
CA SER A 79 3.88 -4.77 -5.77
C SER A 79 2.59 -4.05 -5.31
N ASP A 80 1.56 -4.08 -6.16
CA ASP A 80 0.24 -3.49 -5.93
C ASP A 80 -0.78 -4.49 -5.35
N VAL A 81 -0.34 -5.67 -4.93
CA VAL A 81 -1.19 -6.70 -4.31
C VAL A 81 -0.86 -6.86 -2.84
N LYS A 82 -1.90 -6.97 -2.05
CA LYS A 82 -1.85 -7.41 -0.65
C LYS A 82 -2.71 -8.64 -0.48
N VAL A 83 -2.08 -9.78 -0.18
CA VAL A 83 -2.80 -11.03 0.07
C VAL A 83 -3.45 -10.98 1.45
N ILE A 84 -4.75 -11.24 1.50
CA ILE A 84 -5.52 -11.31 2.75
C ILE A 84 -5.35 -12.69 3.39
N ASN A 85 -5.61 -13.73 2.61
CA ASN A 85 -5.43 -15.12 3.03
C ASN A 85 -5.28 -16.05 1.83
N ILE A 86 -4.79 -17.26 2.11
CA ILE A 86 -4.79 -18.39 1.18
C ILE A 86 -5.60 -19.51 1.82
N GLU A 87 -6.70 -19.91 1.19
CA GLU A 87 -7.60 -20.94 1.68
C GLU A 87 -7.36 -22.25 0.92
N ARG A 88 -7.27 -23.36 1.66
CA ARG A 88 -7.25 -24.71 1.11
C ARG A 88 -8.68 -25.26 1.07
N LYS A 89 -9.22 -25.44 -0.13
CA LYS A 89 -10.51 -26.13 -0.29
C LYS A 89 -10.27 -27.57 -0.74
N PHE A 90 -10.38 -28.45 0.20
CA PHE A 90 -10.20 -29.89 -0.03
C PHE A 90 -11.20 -30.41 -1.06
N PRO A 91 -10.80 -31.39 -1.89
CA PRO A 91 -9.51 -32.12 -1.75
C PRO A 91 -8.31 -31.46 -2.44
N ASN A 92 -8.47 -30.54 -3.40
CA ASN A 92 -7.41 -30.21 -4.37
C ASN A 92 -7.40 -28.76 -4.88
N GLN A 93 -8.15 -27.86 -4.24
CA GLN A 93 -8.28 -26.48 -4.68
C GLN A 93 -7.62 -25.50 -3.69
N ILE A 94 -7.05 -24.41 -4.22
CA ILE A 94 -6.50 -23.30 -3.46
C ILE A 94 -7.20 -22.02 -3.91
N TYR A 95 -7.60 -21.19 -2.94
CA TYR A 95 -8.17 -19.87 -3.15
C TYR A 95 -7.25 -18.81 -2.56
N ILE A 96 -6.82 -17.88 -3.38
CA ILE A 96 -6.01 -16.73 -3.00
C ILE A 96 -6.93 -15.52 -2.96
N ASN A 97 -7.19 -15.01 -1.76
CA ASN A 97 -7.99 -13.81 -1.57
C ASN A 97 -7.05 -12.62 -1.36
N TYR A 98 -7.23 -11.57 -2.15
CA TYR A 98 -6.34 -10.41 -2.11
C TYR A 98 -7.09 -9.09 -2.31
N VAL A 99 -6.42 -7.99 -2.02
CA VAL A 99 -6.85 -6.64 -2.38
C VAL A 99 -5.78 -5.97 -3.24
N ARG A 100 -6.19 -5.12 -4.17
CA ARG A 100 -5.27 -4.24 -4.87
C ARG A 100 -5.01 -2.98 -4.06
N ILE A 101 -3.75 -2.61 -3.99
CA ILE A 101 -3.29 -1.38 -3.36
C ILE A 101 -3.21 -0.33 -4.46
N PHE A 102 -3.99 0.75 -4.32
CA PHE A 102 -3.97 1.83 -5.30
C PHE A 102 -2.85 2.83 -4.98
N PRO A 103 -2.24 3.45 -6.00
CA PRO A 103 -1.28 4.51 -5.79
C PRO A 103 -1.99 5.78 -5.30
N TYR A 104 -1.50 6.33 -4.19
CA TYR A 104 -1.99 7.58 -3.61
C TYR A 104 -1.14 8.77 -4.01
N VAL A 105 0.16 8.57 -4.09
CA VAL A 105 1.13 9.64 -4.36
C VAL A 105 1.95 9.38 -5.60
N ALA A 106 2.38 10.46 -6.23
CA ALA A 106 3.35 10.49 -7.31
C ALA A 106 4.56 11.34 -6.86
N LEU A 107 5.74 10.71 -6.74
CA LEU A 107 7.01 11.40 -6.47
C LEU A 107 7.83 11.47 -7.77
N GLU A 108 8.11 12.68 -8.24
CA GLU A 108 9.04 12.88 -9.34
C GLU A 108 10.48 12.74 -8.87
N THR A 109 11.25 11.95 -9.59
CA THR A 109 12.71 11.85 -9.49
C THR A 109 13.35 12.43 -10.74
N ASP A 110 14.69 12.41 -10.84
CA ASP A 110 15.37 12.91 -12.04
C ASP A 110 14.98 12.10 -13.29
N ASP A 111 14.83 10.79 -13.17
CA ASP A 111 14.66 9.87 -14.29
C ASP A 111 13.21 9.43 -14.54
N CYS A 112 12.37 9.38 -13.49
CA CYS A 112 11.02 8.81 -13.57
C CYS A 112 10.08 9.38 -12.51
N VAL A 113 8.84 8.92 -12.53
CA VAL A 113 7.87 9.13 -11.45
C VAL A 113 7.63 7.84 -10.71
N LEU A 114 7.68 7.89 -9.39
CA LEU A 114 7.35 6.77 -8.51
C LEU A 114 5.91 6.92 -8.04
N TYR A 115 5.09 5.92 -8.35
CA TYR A 115 3.73 5.83 -7.85
C TYR A 115 3.71 4.94 -6.62
N ALA A 116 3.24 5.47 -5.50
CA ALA A 116 3.30 4.77 -4.23
C ALA A 116 1.97 4.74 -3.47
N SER A 117 1.84 3.72 -2.62
CA SER A 117 0.69 3.50 -1.75
C SER A 117 0.62 4.50 -0.60
N ASN A 118 -0.43 4.39 0.21
CA ASN A 118 -0.65 5.12 1.46
C ASN A 118 0.44 4.95 2.52
N ILE A 119 1.26 3.92 2.46
CA ILE A 119 2.41 3.71 3.35
C ILE A 119 3.75 4.05 2.68
N GLY A 120 3.71 4.64 1.48
CA GLY A 120 4.92 4.97 0.72
C GLY A 120 5.58 3.78 0.02
N LYS A 121 4.91 2.62 -0.11
CA LYS A 121 5.41 1.48 -0.89
C LYS A 121 5.30 1.80 -2.38
N ILE A 122 6.40 1.69 -3.11
CA ILE A 122 6.44 1.91 -4.56
C ILE A 122 5.68 0.79 -5.25
N LEU A 123 4.63 1.14 -6.00
CA LEU A 123 3.80 0.19 -6.73
C LEU A 123 4.24 0.09 -8.19
N SER A 124 4.58 1.21 -8.80
CA SER A 124 5.00 1.27 -10.19
C SER A 124 5.87 2.50 -10.48
N LYS A 125 6.47 2.49 -11.66
CA LYS A 125 7.17 3.65 -12.23
C LYS A 125 6.45 4.11 -13.48
N GLY A 126 6.55 5.39 -13.77
CA GLY A 126 6.00 5.98 -14.98
C GLY A 126 6.82 7.18 -15.47
N ASP A 127 6.39 7.71 -16.58
CA ASP A 127 6.98 8.91 -17.16
C ASP A 127 6.47 10.16 -16.45
N LYS A 128 7.27 11.24 -16.50
CA LYS A 128 6.88 12.54 -15.98
C LYS A 128 5.69 13.10 -16.75
N GLN A 129 4.74 13.64 -16.03
CA GLN A 129 3.52 14.23 -16.56
C GLN A 129 3.39 15.68 -16.11
N GLU A 130 2.69 16.50 -16.90
CA GLU A 130 2.41 17.90 -16.51
C GLU A 130 1.46 17.99 -15.30
N SER A 131 0.61 16.98 -15.10
CA SER A 131 -0.38 16.96 -14.05
C SER A 131 -0.65 15.52 -13.56
N TYR A 132 -0.87 15.38 -12.27
CA TYR A 132 -1.21 14.13 -11.60
C TYR A 132 -2.65 14.17 -11.10
N ALA A 133 -3.62 14.15 -12.04
CA ALA A 133 -5.04 14.35 -11.75
C ALA A 133 -5.61 13.36 -10.71
N HIS A 134 -5.08 12.14 -10.67
CA HIS A 134 -5.56 11.06 -9.80
C HIS A 134 -4.57 10.66 -8.70
N HIS A 135 -3.53 11.48 -8.48
CA HIS A 135 -2.53 11.23 -7.45
C HIS A 135 -2.20 12.52 -6.72
N ILE A 136 -1.74 12.41 -5.49
CA ILE A 136 -1.22 13.53 -4.74
C ILE A 136 0.27 13.66 -5.09
N LYS A 137 0.70 14.80 -5.63
CA LYS A 137 2.12 15.04 -5.90
C LYS A 137 2.89 15.15 -4.58
N LEU A 138 3.85 14.27 -4.35
CA LEU A 138 4.77 14.37 -3.21
C LEU A 138 5.98 15.22 -3.62
N ILE A 139 6.28 16.24 -2.83
CA ILE A 139 7.44 17.11 -3.00
C ILE A 139 8.36 16.92 -1.79
N SER A 140 9.64 16.66 -2.04
CA SER A 140 10.65 16.47 -1.01
C SER A 140 11.99 17.04 -1.48
N SER A 141 12.78 17.55 -0.53
CA SER A 141 14.17 17.91 -0.78
C SER A 141 15.13 16.72 -0.68
N SER A 142 14.68 15.65 -0.03
CA SER A 142 15.47 14.43 0.15
C SER A 142 15.26 13.47 -1.03
N PRO A 143 16.33 12.86 -1.57
CA PRO A 143 16.19 11.83 -2.59
C PRO A 143 15.51 10.59 -2.01
N PRO A 144 14.79 9.81 -2.83
CA PRO A 144 14.21 8.57 -2.37
C PRO A 144 15.31 7.57 -1.95
N SER A 145 15.03 6.79 -0.91
CA SER A 145 15.93 5.72 -0.44
C SER A 145 15.96 4.54 -1.41
N SER A 146 14.86 4.33 -2.13
CA SER A 146 14.75 3.33 -3.20
C SER A 146 13.90 3.86 -4.34
N VAL A 147 14.14 3.28 -5.51
CA VAL A 147 13.31 3.46 -6.71
C VAL A 147 12.75 2.13 -7.22
N THR A 148 12.88 1.05 -6.45
CA THR A 148 12.47 -0.30 -6.85
C THR A 148 11.01 -0.57 -6.45
N PRO A 149 10.13 -0.99 -7.37
CA PRO A 149 8.79 -1.43 -7.00
C PRO A 149 8.83 -2.53 -5.95
N GLY A 150 7.94 -2.44 -4.97
CA GLY A 150 7.90 -3.34 -3.82
C GLY A 150 8.60 -2.79 -2.57
N GLU A 151 9.55 -1.88 -2.72
CA GLU A 151 10.23 -1.19 -1.61
C GLU A 151 9.54 0.12 -1.24
N THR A 152 9.92 0.74 -0.13
CA THR A 152 9.40 2.04 0.30
C THR A 152 10.22 3.20 -0.27
N ILE A 153 9.56 4.30 -0.62
CA ILE A 153 10.22 5.53 -1.12
C ILE A 153 11.32 5.99 -0.15
N TYR A 154 10.99 6.00 1.15
CA TYR A 154 11.93 6.36 2.22
C TYR A 154 12.11 5.20 3.18
N ALA A 155 13.31 5.08 3.75
CA ALA A 155 13.59 4.06 4.76
C ALA A 155 12.75 4.30 6.03
N GLU A 156 12.25 3.24 6.65
CA GLU A 156 11.30 3.29 7.79
C GLU A 156 11.78 4.10 8.99
N ASN A 157 13.09 4.29 9.14
CA ASN A 157 13.70 5.05 10.22
C ASN A 157 13.90 6.54 9.91
N THR A 158 13.39 7.04 8.78
CA THR A 158 13.54 8.44 8.37
C THR A 158 12.34 9.30 8.77
N THR A 159 12.55 10.60 8.91
CA THR A 159 11.48 11.58 9.15
C THR A 159 10.51 11.64 7.98
N GLU A 160 11.02 11.53 6.76
CA GLU A 160 10.21 11.52 5.54
C GLU A 160 9.25 10.32 5.51
N TYR A 161 9.72 9.13 5.88
CA TYR A 161 8.86 7.96 6.01
C TYR A 161 7.75 8.19 7.04
N ALA A 162 8.11 8.70 8.23
CA ALA A 162 7.15 8.98 9.28
C ALA A 162 6.09 10.03 8.85
N LEU A 163 6.49 11.03 8.07
CA LEU A 163 5.60 12.03 7.52
C LEU A 163 4.68 11.45 6.46
N VAL A 164 5.23 10.80 5.43
CA VAL A 164 4.45 10.25 4.32
C VAL A 164 3.46 9.21 4.83
N SER A 165 3.93 8.22 5.60
CA SER A 165 3.08 7.16 6.15
C SER A 165 2.05 7.69 7.15
N GLY A 166 2.43 8.67 7.98
CA GLY A 166 1.53 9.31 8.94
C GLY A 166 0.43 10.14 8.28
N ILE A 167 0.76 10.94 7.27
CA ILE A 167 -0.21 11.74 6.52
C ILE A 167 -1.15 10.82 5.74
N LEU A 168 -0.59 9.98 4.87
CA LEU A 168 -1.38 9.12 3.98
C LEU A 168 -2.17 8.06 4.75
N GLY A 169 -1.57 7.45 5.77
CA GLY A 169 -2.27 6.51 6.64
C GLY A 169 -3.39 7.16 7.45
N THR A 170 -3.30 8.47 7.77
CA THR A 170 -4.40 9.20 8.39
C THR A 170 -5.51 9.49 7.39
N ILE A 171 -5.16 9.89 6.17
CA ILE A 171 -6.11 10.08 5.07
C ILE A 171 -6.90 8.79 4.81
N GLU A 172 -6.23 7.64 4.76
CA GLU A 172 -6.91 6.35 4.56
C GLU A 172 -7.86 6.00 5.71
N ARG A 173 -7.43 6.18 6.97
CA ARG A 173 -8.27 5.91 8.14
C ARG A 173 -9.53 6.79 8.25
N LEU A 174 -9.54 7.93 7.60
CA LEU A 174 -10.72 8.78 7.53
C LEU A 174 -11.77 8.29 6.54
N ASP A 175 -11.52 7.15 5.88
CA ASP A 175 -12.37 6.52 4.86
C ASP A 175 -12.78 7.47 3.71
N LEU A 176 -11.89 8.42 3.43
CA LEU A 176 -12.08 9.45 2.41
C LEU A 176 -11.24 9.15 1.15
N ARG A 177 -10.93 7.88 0.90
CA ARG A 177 -10.02 7.41 -0.16
C ARG A 177 -10.21 8.12 -1.49
N ASN A 178 -11.40 8.08 -2.04
CA ASN A 178 -11.70 8.66 -3.34
C ASN A 178 -11.79 10.19 -3.28
N VAL A 179 -12.27 10.73 -2.16
CA VAL A 179 -12.42 12.19 -1.95
C VAL A 179 -11.07 12.85 -1.71
N MET A 180 -10.12 12.18 -1.07
CA MET A 180 -8.86 12.79 -0.66
C MET A 180 -7.80 12.86 -1.76
N VAL A 181 -7.71 11.83 -2.61
CA VAL A 181 -6.85 11.91 -3.79
C VAL A 181 -7.35 13.02 -4.71
N ASP A 182 -8.67 13.18 -4.82
CA ASP A 182 -9.28 14.26 -5.58
C ASP A 182 -9.24 15.61 -4.83
N MET A 183 -9.10 15.61 -3.52
CA MET A 183 -9.03 16.82 -2.71
C MET A 183 -7.66 17.49 -2.78
N PHE A 184 -6.56 16.72 -2.71
CA PHE A 184 -5.21 17.28 -2.63
C PHE A 184 -4.49 17.28 -3.98
N GLU A 185 -3.85 18.40 -4.29
CA GLU A 185 -2.99 18.56 -5.45
C GLU A 185 -1.56 18.08 -5.12
N PHE A 186 -1.02 18.53 -3.96
CA PHE A 186 0.29 18.10 -3.51
C PHE A 186 0.44 18.08 -1.98
N ILE A 187 1.47 17.36 -1.53
CA ILE A 187 2.04 17.37 -0.19
C ILE A 187 3.52 17.72 -0.33
N ASP A 188 3.98 18.77 0.35
CA ASP A 188 5.37 19.20 0.35
C ASP A 188 5.98 19.00 1.76
N ILE A 189 6.93 18.08 1.86
CA ILE A 189 7.67 17.76 3.07
C ILE A 189 9.08 18.38 3.09
N SER A 190 9.45 19.18 2.08
CA SER A 190 10.80 19.77 1.96
C SER A 190 11.18 20.67 3.11
N TYR A 191 10.20 21.22 3.82
CA TYR A 191 10.41 22.12 4.96
C TYR A 191 10.27 21.41 6.32
N ALA A 192 10.20 20.09 6.34
CA ALA A 192 10.01 19.33 7.57
C ALA A 192 11.23 19.33 8.47
N GLU A 193 12.44 19.55 7.92
CA GLU A 193 13.73 19.58 8.61
C GLU A 193 14.56 20.80 8.20
N HIS A 194 14.01 22.00 8.30
CA HIS A 194 14.77 23.21 7.93
C HIS A 194 15.47 23.80 9.15
N GLU A 195 16.81 23.90 9.12
CA GLU A 195 17.59 24.47 10.21
C GLU A 195 17.18 25.92 10.53
N GLY A 196 16.97 26.21 11.82
CA GLY A 196 16.68 27.56 12.32
C GLY A 196 15.22 28.01 12.17
N THR A 197 14.33 27.19 11.62
CA THR A 197 12.90 27.48 11.52
C THR A 197 12.05 26.39 12.15
N VAL A 198 10.79 26.71 12.48
CA VAL A 198 9.84 25.68 12.90
C VAL A 198 9.60 24.74 11.71
N PRO A 199 9.84 23.42 11.87
CA PRO A 199 9.56 22.44 10.82
C PRO A 199 8.11 22.55 10.34
N ARG A 200 7.88 22.48 9.03
CA ARG A 200 6.56 22.65 8.43
C ARG A 200 6.32 21.61 7.34
N VAL A 201 5.07 21.21 7.20
CA VAL A 201 4.59 20.44 6.05
C VAL A 201 3.48 21.24 5.40
N TYR A 202 3.53 21.37 4.10
CA TYR A 202 2.48 22.04 3.34
C TYR A 202 1.67 21.02 2.53
N MET A 203 0.37 21.25 2.48
CA MET A 203 -0.53 20.51 1.59
C MET A 203 -1.39 21.50 0.86
N LYS A 204 -1.61 21.31 -0.43
CA LYS A 204 -2.49 22.16 -1.23
C LYS A 204 -3.68 21.35 -1.70
N THR A 205 -4.86 21.90 -1.50
CA THR A 205 -6.10 21.36 -2.08
C THR A 205 -6.23 21.78 -3.53
N ARG A 206 -6.96 21.02 -4.35
CA ARG A 206 -7.27 21.38 -5.73
C ARG A 206 -8.15 22.62 -5.84
N THR A 207 -8.84 22.99 -4.78
CA THR A 207 -9.61 24.26 -4.68
C THR A 207 -8.75 25.47 -4.35
N GLY A 208 -7.43 25.28 -4.13
CA GLY A 208 -6.47 26.36 -3.90
C GLY A 208 -6.19 26.69 -2.42
N THR A 209 -6.82 26.01 -1.45
CA THR A 209 -6.53 26.21 -0.03
C THR A 209 -5.26 25.45 0.37
N TYR A 210 -4.40 26.11 1.15
CA TYR A 210 -3.20 25.48 1.69
C TYR A 210 -3.42 25.05 3.15
N PHE A 211 -2.81 23.91 3.54
CA PHE A 211 -2.65 23.51 4.93
C PHE A 211 -1.18 23.66 5.28
N GLU A 212 -0.89 24.35 6.37
CA GLU A 212 0.44 24.45 6.98
C GLU A 212 0.41 23.68 8.30
N LEU A 213 1.14 22.57 8.38
CA LEU A 213 1.24 21.74 9.58
C LEU A 213 2.57 22.06 10.26
N GLN A 214 2.55 22.76 11.40
CA GLN A 214 3.73 23.14 12.14
C GLN A 214 4.28 21.99 13.00
N GLY A 215 5.60 21.91 13.18
CA GLY A 215 6.29 20.93 14.03
C GLY A 215 6.57 19.58 13.33
N GLY A 216 6.68 19.55 12.02
CA GLY A 216 7.11 18.36 11.25
C GLY A 216 6.26 17.11 11.55
N ALA A 217 6.93 15.96 11.76
CA ALA A 217 6.29 14.66 11.97
C ALA A 217 5.54 14.52 13.31
N ALA A 218 5.84 15.38 14.32
CA ALA A 218 5.19 15.29 15.61
C ALA A 218 3.67 15.50 15.52
N ASN A 219 2.89 14.56 16.06
CA ASN A 219 1.41 14.58 16.07
C ASN A 219 0.76 14.78 14.68
N VAL A 220 1.39 14.28 13.63
CA VAL A 220 0.94 14.51 12.24
C VAL A 220 -0.50 14.04 12.03
N ASP A 221 -0.89 12.90 12.61
CA ASP A 221 -2.26 12.37 12.53
C ASP A 221 -3.30 13.31 13.15
N LYS A 222 -3.01 13.91 14.30
CA LYS A 222 -3.91 14.89 14.95
C LYS A 222 -4.04 16.16 14.12
N LYS A 223 -2.91 16.64 13.58
CA LYS A 223 -2.88 17.85 12.74
C LYS A 223 -3.71 17.67 11.48
N ILE A 224 -3.54 16.55 10.79
CA ILE A 224 -4.30 16.22 9.58
C ILE A 224 -5.80 16.10 9.88
N ARG A 225 -6.17 15.35 10.94
CA ARG A 225 -7.58 15.23 11.34
C ARG A 225 -8.21 16.58 11.63
N LEU A 226 -7.51 17.42 12.38
CA LEU A 226 -8.00 18.77 12.70
C LEU A 226 -8.15 19.61 11.42
N ALA A 227 -7.12 19.65 10.57
CA ALA A 227 -7.16 20.41 9.32
C ALA A 227 -8.33 19.98 8.42
N ILE A 228 -8.49 18.66 8.22
CA ILE A 228 -9.56 18.12 7.39
C ILE A 228 -10.94 18.38 8.00
N SER A 229 -11.09 18.20 9.32
CA SER A 229 -12.38 18.45 9.98
C SER A 229 -12.83 19.89 9.84
N ILE A 230 -11.90 20.85 9.97
CA ILE A 230 -12.18 22.27 9.76
C ILE A 230 -12.50 22.55 8.28
N TYR A 231 -11.68 22.03 7.38
CA TYR A 231 -11.86 22.24 5.93
C TYR A 231 -13.21 21.70 5.41
N LEU A 232 -13.68 20.58 5.94
CA LEU A 232 -14.97 19.98 5.57
C LEU A 232 -16.15 20.57 6.34
N SER A 233 -15.92 21.44 7.34
CA SER A 233 -17.01 22.13 8.04
C SER A 233 -17.64 23.21 7.16
N ASP A 234 -18.91 23.53 7.42
CA ASP A 234 -19.63 24.58 6.67
C ASP A 234 -18.98 25.96 6.78
N GLU A 235 -18.19 26.19 7.83
CA GLU A 235 -17.47 27.46 8.07
C GLU A 235 -16.36 27.70 7.05
N THR A 236 -15.88 26.66 6.37
CA THR A 236 -14.75 26.76 5.43
C THR A 236 -15.12 27.13 4.00
N LYS A 237 -16.41 27.30 3.70
CA LYS A 237 -16.89 27.70 2.34
C LYS A 237 -16.20 28.95 1.78
N TYR A 238 -15.60 29.75 2.66
CA TYR A 238 -14.94 31.01 2.31
C TYR A 238 -13.40 30.95 2.33
N MET A 239 -12.80 29.78 2.62
CA MET A 239 -11.35 29.63 2.76
C MET A 239 -10.65 29.34 1.42
N HIS A 240 -11.08 29.94 0.35
CA HIS A 240 -10.43 29.77 -0.96
C HIS A 240 -9.16 30.63 -1.05
N GLY A 241 -8.06 29.98 -1.42
CA GLY A 241 -6.79 30.66 -1.73
C GLY A 241 -5.94 31.11 -0.53
N GLY A 242 -6.36 30.81 0.71
CA GLY A 242 -5.60 31.11 1.92
C GLY A 242 -4.91 29.87 2.52
N THR A 243 -4.37 30.05 3.73
CA THR A 243 -3.66 28.99 4.46
C THR A 243 -4.35 28.67 5.78
N LEU A 244 -4.74 27.42 5.98
CA LEU A 244 -5.15 26.89 7.28
C LEU A 244 -3.91 26.41 8.02
N ILE A 245 -3.55 27.10 9.08
CA ILE A 245 -2.34 26.84 9.87
C ILE A 245 -2.70 26.03 11.10
N VAL A 246 -2.07 24.86 11.26
CA VAL A 246 -2.29 23.95 12.40
C VAL A 246 -1.04 23.98 13.28
N ASN A 247 -1.22 24.20 14.58
CA ASN A 247 -0.12 24.27 15.52
C ASN A 247 0.60 22.92 15.72
N THR A 248 1.78 22.94 16.32
CA THR A 248 2.64 21.78 16.56
C THR A 248 1.96 20.66 17.33
N SER A 249 1.05 20.97 18.25
CA SER A 249 0.33 19.96 19.06
C SER A 249 -0.87 19.35 18.33
N GLY A 250 -1.34 19.96 17.25
CA GLY A 250 -2.56 19.53 16.55
C GLY A 250 -3.86 19.79 17.34
N THR A 251 -3.85 20.80 18.23
CA THR A 251 -5.00 21.12 19.10
C THR A 251 -5.72 22.41 18.71
N SER A 252 -5.07 23.25 17.92
CA SER A 252 -5.65 24.51 17.42
C SER A 252 -5.20 24.78 16.00
N ALA A 253 -6.07 25.44 15.25
CA ALA A 253 -5.81 25.92 13.91
C ALA A 253 -6.43 27.32 13.71
N TRP A 254 -5.86 28.06 12.79
CA TRP A 254 -6.38 29.36 12.38
C TRP A 254 -6.21 29.55 10.88
N PHE A 255 -7.05 30.37 10.29
CA PHE A 255 -6.99 30.68 8.87
C PHE A 255 -6.27 32.02 8.64
N SER A 256 -5.39 32.04 7.64
CA SER A 256 -4.75 33.24 7.11
C SER A 256 -5.16 33.42 5.64
N SER A 257 -5.57 34.61 5.28
CA SER A 257 -5.85 34.96 3.88
C SER A 257 -4.57 35.06 3.03
N VAL A 258 -3.41 35.04 3.67
CA VAL A 258 -2.10 35.10 3.00
C VAL A 258 -1.66 33.68 2.64
N ASN A 259 -1.14 33.51 1.42
CA ASN A 259 -0.53 32.26 1.00
C ASN A 259 0.87 32.11 1.63
N GLY A 260 0.93 31.42 2.78
CA GLY A 260 2.17 31.18 3.53
C GLY A 260 3.20 30.38 2.74
N TYR A 261 2.76 29.40 1.92
CA TYR A 261 3.62 28.56 1.10
C TYR A 261 4.39 29.36 0.04
N GLU A 262 3.70 30.21 -0.71
CA GLU A 262 4.35 31.05 -1.72
C GLU A 262 5.36 32.03 -1.13
N ASN A 263 5.10 32.52 0.07
CA ASN A 263 6.06 33.40 0.77
C ASN A 263 7.31 32.66 1.21
N VAL A 264 7.19 31.42 1.71
CA VAL A 264 8.35 30.59 2.10
C VAL A 264 9.15 30.19 0.87
N LYS A 265 8.50 29.81 -0.23
CA LYS A 265 9.16 29.43 -1.49
C LYS A 265 9.95 30.58 -2.12
N LYS A 266 9.52 31.83 -1.94
CA LYS A 266 10.24 33.01 -2.44
C LYS A 266 11.44 33.39 -1.57
N SER A 267 11.50 32.91 -0.34
CA SER A 267 12.57 33.22 0.63
C SER A 267 13.61 32.10 0.78
N ALA A 268 13.36 30.93 0.18
CA ALA A 268 14.28 29.80 0.10
C ALA A 268 15.05 29.82 -1.23
#